data_3381f6d332d8262c403d426434634353
#
_entry.id   3381f6d332d8262c403d426434634353
#
_cell.length_a   1.000
_cell.length_b   1.000
_cell.length_c   1.000
_cell.angle_alpha   90.00
_cell.angle_beta   90.00
_cell.angle_gamma   90.00
#
_symmetry.space_group_name_H-M   'P 1'
#
loop_
_entity.id
_entity.type
_entity.pdbx_description
1 polymer ?
#
loop_
_entity_poly.entity_id
_entity_poly.type
_entity_poly.pdbx_seq_one_letter_code
_entity_poly.pdbx_strand_id
1 'polypeptide(L)'
;TGTTNDSRDAWVLGYTPNLATGAWFGNNDNSPMEKKVAGFIVAPMWNEFMKEIFKTLPNENFEKPEEQKASKPFLRGEWRGGQTYLIDSVSGKIATEFTPPELITEKVLTQVHSILYWVDKNNPAEAPPLKPESDSQFLLWETPVREWAEKQGIKDQTTDDIPTEKDDVHKPEYNPKIKIESPINASYDQNDTVNIRFTHQSKFGLGQVDFFFNNSYVGSSTQEPFTFSFVPQNVGGLRNDSEIKIIAYDKVRNKTEIIVPIKLQITE
;
A
#
# COMPACT_ATOMS: atom_id res chain seq x y z
N THR A 1 30.02 -14.71 2.44
CA THR A 1 31.36 -15.35 2.47
C THR A 1 32.44 -14.28 2.61
N GLY A 2 33.55 -14.63 3.24
CA GLY A 2 34.74 -13.79 3.38
C GLY A 2 36.00 -14.59 3.18
N THR A 3 37.00 -14.00 2.55
CA THR A 3 38.35 -14.56 2.40
C THR A 3 39.34 -13.50 2.80
N THR A 4 40.25 -13.82 3.74
CA THR A 4 41.29 -12.88 4.14
C THR A 4 42.34 -12.73 3.04
N ASN A 5 43.15 -11.67 3.15
CA ASN A 5 44.31 -11.50 2.28
C ASN A 5 45.21 -12.73 2.38
N ASP A 6 45.88 -13.09 1.27
CA ASP A 6 46.72 -14.28 1.15
C ASP A 6 45.99 -15.62 1.39
N SER A 7 44.65 -15.64 1.35
CA SER A 7 43.84 -16.86 1.51
C SER A 7 44.14 -17.64 2.81
N ARG A 8 44.33 -16.93 3.92
CA ARG A 8 44.61 -17.57 5.23
C ARG A 8 43.38 -18.10 5.92
N ASP A 9 42.24 -17.38 5.72
CA ASP A 9 40.96 -17.74 6.28
C ASP A 9 39.86 -17.69 5.22
N ALA A 10 38.96 -18.64 5.30
CA ALA A 10 37.74 -18.66 4.51
C ALA A 10 36.54 -18.78 5.45
N TRP A 11 35.61 -17.84 5.34
CA TRP A 11 34.40 -17.76 6.16
C TRP A 11 33.13 -17.86 5.33
N VAL A 12 32.12 -18.50 5.88
CA VAL A 12 30.75 -18.41 5.45
C VAL A 12 29.85 -18.22 6.66
N LEU A 13 28.91 -17.31 6.54
CA LEU A 13 27.83 -17.08 7.50
C LEU A 13 26.51 -17.09 6.73
N GLY A 14 25.49 -17.70 7.31
CA GLY A 14 24.15 -17.70 6.76
C GLY A 14 23.11 -17.92 7.86
N TYR A 15 21.91 -17.52 7.59
CA TYR A 15 20.82 -17.59 8.55
C TYR A 15 19.46 -17.77 7.88
N THR A 16 18.56 -18.32 8.65
CA THR A 16 17.13 -18.45 8.38
C THR A 16 16.37 -17.89 9.58
N PRO A 17 15.04 -17.77 9.58
CA PRO A 17 14.29 -17.24 10.73
C PRO A 17 14.61 -17.95 12.05
N ASN A 18 14.89 -19.25 12.00
CA ASN A 18 15.05 -20.13 13.18
C ASN A 18 16.50 -20.61 13.41
N LEU A 19 17.46 -20.28 12.54
CA LEU A 19 18.83 -20.77 12.66
C LEU A 19 19.83 -19.78 12.04
N ALA A 20 20.92 -19.51 12.76
CA ALA A 20 22.10 -18.83 12.23
C ALA A 20 23.31 -19.75 12.37
N THR A 21 24.09 -19.91 11.32
CA THR A 21 25.28 -20.77 11.30
C THR A 21 26.45 -20.09 10.63
N GLY A 22 27.66 -20.44 11.09
CA GLY A 22 28.89 -20.02 10.46
C GLY A 22 29.84 -21.19 10.32
N ALA A 23 30.69 -21.15 9.31
CA ALA A 23 31.81 -22.07 9.17
C ALA A 23 33.07 -21.31 8.80
N TRP A 24 34.16 -21.79 9.34
CA TRP A 24 35.48 -21.27 9.11
C TRP A 24 36.44 -22.38 8.66
N PHE A 25 37.33 -22.03 7.76
CA PHE A 25 38.41 -22.86 7.28
C PHE A 25 39.72 -22.05 7.32
N GLY A 26 40.77 -22.67 7.85
CA GLY A 26 42.10 -22.07 7.93
C GLY A 26 43.11 -23.05 8.52
N ASN A 27 44.39 -22.76 8.36
CA ASN A 27 45.46 -23.53 8.96
C ASN A 27 45.75 -23.05 10.39
N ASN A 28 45.99 -23.97 11.32
CA ASN A 28 46.24 -23.66 12.72
C ASN A 28 47.49 -22.77 12.93
N ASP A 29 48.46 -22.85 12.03
CA ASP A 29 49.67 -22.05 12.02
C ASP A 29 49.55 -20.74 11.23
N ASN A 30 48.35 -20.41 10.80
CA ASN A 30 48.05 -19.25 9.98
C ASN A 30 48.82 -19.23 8.63
N SER A 31 49.27 -20.36 8.14
CA SER A 31 49.83 -20.46 6.78
C SER A 31 48.76 -20.30 5.72
N PRO A 32 49.10 -19.75 4.55
CA PRO A 32 48.14 -19.63 3.46
C PRO A 32 47.58 -20.98 3.00
N MET A 33 46.30 -21.03 2.72
CA MET A 33 45.61 -22.12 2.03
C MET A 33 45.82 -22.01 0.52
N GLU A 34 45.31 -22.98 -0.24
CA GLU A 34 45.20 -22.87 -1.70
C GLU A 34 44.47 -21.58 -2.07
N LYS A 35 44.97 -20.83 -3.05
CA LYS A 35 44.42 -19.54 -3.48
C LYS A 35 43.07 -19.69 -4.17
N LYS A 36 42.02 -19.86 -3.35
CA LYS A 36 40.61 -19.93 -3.79
C LYS A 36 39.79 -19.07 -2.84
N VAL A 37 38.66 -18.52 -3.37
CA VAL A 37 37.71 -17.76 -2.55
C VAL A 37 36.86 -18.68 -1.67
N ALA A 38 36.41 -18.17 -0.53
CA ALA A 38 35.63 -18.93 0.46
C ALA A 38 34.38 -19.62 -0.13
N GLY A 39 33.77 -19.07 -1.17
CA GLY A 39 32.66 -19.68 -1.87
C GLY A 39 32.94 -21.06 -2.48
N PHE A 40 34.18 -21.36 -2.79
CA PHE A 40 34.63 -22.68 -3.29
C PHE A 40 35.24 -23.58 -2.24
N ILE A 41 35.69 -23.05 -1.11
CA ILE A 41 36.33 -23.82 -0.05
C ILE A 41 35.32 -24.23 1.01
N VAL A 42 34.68 -23.27 1.67
CA VAL A 42 33.88 -23.51 2.87
C VAL A 42 32.36 -23.52 2.60
N ALA A 43 31.87 -22.80 1.58
CA ALA A 43 30.45 -22.73 1.33
C ALA A 43 29.82 -24.07 0.90
N PRO A 44 30.48 -24.97 0.13
CA PRO A 44 29.90 -26.27 -0.18
C PRO A 44 29.67 -27.13 1.09
N MET A 45 30.61 -27.16 2.02
CA MET A 45 30.44 -27.88 3.28
C MET A 45 29.33 -27.27 4.13
N TRP A 46 29.28 -25.95 4.24
CA TRP A 46 28.21 -25.25 4.93
C TRP A 46 26.82 -25.56 4.30
N ASN A 47 26.74 -25.61 2.99
CA ASN A 47 25.51 -25.95 2.28
C ASN A 47 25.04 -27.38 2.60
N GLU A 48 25.92 -28.35 2.59
CA GLU A 48 25.56 -29.74 2.95
C GLU A 48 25.12 -29.84 4.42
N PHE A 49 25.81 -29.15 5.35
CA PHE A 49 25.40 -29.04 6.74
C PHE A 49 23.96 -28.44 6.85
N MET A 50 23.69 -27.34 6.16
CA MET A 50 22.36 -26.73 6.20
C MET A 50 21.29 -27.63 5.63
N LYS A 51 21.56 -28.32 4.51
CA LYS A 51 20.60 -29.28 3.94
C LYS A 51 20.27 -30.41 4.91
N GLU A 52 21.24 -30.89 5.68
CA GLU A 52 21.02 -31.96 6.65
C GLU A 52 20.16 -31.48 7.82
N ILE A 53 20.44 -30.31 8.37
CA ILE A 53 19.67 -29.74 9.47
C ILE A 53 18.23 -29.42 9.06
N PHE A 54 18.02 -28.92 7.83
CA PHE A 54 16.67 -28.60 7.34
C PHE A 54 15.80 -29.82 7.02
N LYS A 55 16.30 -31.03 7.20
CA LYS A 55 15.44 -32.23 7.26
C LYS A 55 14.63 -32.29 8.56
N THR A 56 15.09 -31.63 9.62
CA THR A 56 14.49 -31.67 10.96
C THR A 56 13.88 -30.34 11.42
N LEU A 57 14.35 -29.22 10.87
CA LEU A 57 13.83 -27.90 11.19
C LEU A 57 12.68 -27.51 10.26
N PRO A 58 11.67 -26.79 10.77
CA PRO A 58 10.58 -26.27 9.94
C PRO A 58 11.10 -25.26 8.93
N ASN A 59 10.44 -25.25 7.75
CA ASN A 59 10.70 -24.23 6.76
C ASN A 59 9.85 -22.99 7.09
N GLU A 60 10.49 -21.94 7.56
CA GLU A 60 9.88 -20.70 7.96
C GLU A 60 10.29 -19.55 7.03
N ASN A 61 9.40 -18.58 6.85
CA ASN A 61 9.71 -17.35 6.14
C ASN A 61 10.05 -16.24 7.14
N PHE A 62 10.90 -15.31 6.73
CA PHE A 62 11.12 -14.09 7.50
C PHE A 62 9.82 -13.29 7.59
N GLU A 63 9.45 -12.86 8.79
CA GLU A 63 8.35 -11.92 8.96
C GLU A 63 8.71 -10.60 8.26
N LYS A 64 7.79 -10.15 7.40
CA LYS A 64 7.94 -8.84 6.77
C LYS A 64 7.79 -7.79 7.88
N PRO A 65 8.79 -6.89 8.08
CA PRO A 65 8.65 -5.84 9.06
C PRO A 65 7.47 -4.93 8.69
N GLU A 66 6.79 -4.40 9.71
CA GLU A 66 5.75 -3.38 9.50
C GLU A 66 6.36 -2.19 8.75
N GLU A 67 5.66 -1.75 7.71
CA GLU A 67 6.07 -0.59 6.93
C GLU A 67 5.96 0.67 7.80
N GLN A 68 7.08 1.15 8.28
CA GLN A 68 7.13 2.48 8.89
C GLN A 68 6.96 3.52 7.79
N LYS A 69 5.77 4.10 7.71
CA LYS A 69 5.50 5.22 6.79
C LYS A 69 6.18 6.48 7.33
N ALA A 70 7.45 6.63 7.01
CA ALA A 70 8.15 7.87 7.30
C ALA A 70 7.44 9.05 6.61
N SER A 71 7.35 10.19 7.30
CA SER A 71 6.70 11.40 6.76
C SER A 71 7.46 11.98 5.57
N LYS A 72 8.79 11.89 5.59
CA LYS A 72 9.64 12.41 4.52
C LYS A 72 9.76 11.44 3.35
N PRO A 73 9.57 11.88 2.10
CA PRO A 73 9.74 11.05 0.90
C PRO A 73 11.10 10.34 0.83
N PHE A 74 12.19 11.02 1.15
CA PHE A 74 13.54 10.43 1.15
C PHE A 74 13.67 9.22 2.08
N LEU A 75 13.04 9.25 3.25
CA LEU A 75 13.08 8.14 4.19
C LEU A 75 12.22 6.94 3.72
N ARG A 76 11.39 7.15 2.69
CA ARG A 76 10.62 6.10 2.00
C ARG A 76 11.28 5.65 0.71
N GLY A 77 12.49 6.16 0.39
CA GLY A 77 13.22 5.82 -0.83
C GLY A 77 12.84 6.66 -2.06
N GLU A 78 12.08 7.75 -1.90
CA GLU A 78 11.75 8.67 -2.99
C GLU A 78 12.85 9.72 -3.13
N TRP A 79 13.59 9.68 -4.25
CA TRP A 79 14.75 10.52 -4.50
C TRP A 79 14.44 11.89 -5.12
N ARG A 80 13.22 12.07 -5.65
CA ARG A 80 12.88 13.26 -6.45
C ARG A 80 12.74 14.53 -5.65
N GLY A 81 12.40 14.45 -4.37
CA GLY A 81 12.22 15.65 -3.56
C GLY A 81 11.79 15.36 -2.12
N GLY A 82 11.75 16.42 -1.31
CA GLY A 82 11.36 16.36 0.09
C GLY A 82 9.95 16.88 0.38
N GLN A 83 9.30 17.51 -0.61
CA GLN A 83 7.94 18.07 -0.46
C GLN A 83 6.94 17.26 -1.27
N THR A 84 5.77 17.03 -0.68
CA THR A 84 4.67 16.33 -1.31
C THR A 84 3.39 17.16 -1.29
N TYR A 85 2.49 16.84 -2.22
CA TYR A 85 1.12 17.33 -2.23
C TYR A 85 0.19 16.23 -2.67
N LEU A 86 -1.07 16.33 -2.29
CA LEU A 86 -2.08 15.32 -2.57
C LEU A 86 -3.01 15.79 -3.68
N ILE A 87 -3.21 14.95 -4.67
CA ILE A 87 -4.16 15.21 -5.76
C ILE A 87 -5.23 14.13 -5.79
N ASP A 88 -6.39 14.52 -6.27
CA ASP A 88 -7.40 13.58 -6.76
C ASP A 88 -6.97 13.00 -8.11
N SER A 89 -6.92 11.68 -8.23
CA SER A 89 -6.50 10.97 -9.45
C SER A 89 -7.49 11.13 -10.61
N VAL A 90 -8.73 11.52 -10.33
CA VAL A 90 -9.79 11.71 -11.34
C VAL A 90 -9.72 13.10 -11.94
N SER A 91 -9.70 14.14 -11.12
CA SER A 91 -9.68 15.54 -11.59
C SER A 91 -8.27 16.06 -11.86
N GLY A 92 -7.24 15.46 -11.27
CA GLY A 92 -5.86 15.95 -11.28
C GLY A 92 -5.63 17.18 -10.39
N LYS A 93 -6.65 17.63 -9.65
CA LYS A 93 -6.63 18.81 -8.77
C LYS A 93 -6.22 18.43 -7.35
N ILE A 94 -5.94 19.44 -6.51
CA ILE A 94 -5.62 19.22 -5.10
C ILE A 94 -6.77 18.50 -4.41
N ALA A 95 -6.47 17.38 -3.76
CA ALA A 95 -7.42 16.60 -2.98
C ALA A 95 -8.02 17.44 -1.84
N THR A 96 -9.28 17.15 -1.52
CA THR A 96 -10.01 17.78 -0.42
C THR A 96 -10.45 16.72 0.60
N GLU A 97 -11.10 17.16 1.67
CA GLU A 97 -11.70 16.26 2.66
C GLU A 97 -12.83 15.37 2.07
N PHE A 98 -13.36 15.73 0.90
CA PHE A 98 -14.39 14.97 0.20
C PHE A 98 -13.85 13.99 -0.84
N THR A 99 -12.58 14.12 -1.20
CA THR A 99 -11.94 13.20 -2.14
C THR A 99 -11.84 11.80 -1.51
N PRO A 100 -12.38 10.75 -2.17
CA PRO A 100 -12.27 9.39 -1.66
C PRO A 100 -10.81 8.99 -1.41
N PRO A 101 -10.49 8.38 -0.25
CA PRO A 101 -9.11 8.04 0.10
C PRO A 101 -8.39 7.17 -0.94
N GLU A 102 -9.12 6.28 -1.59
CA GLU A 102 -8.61 5.42 -2.67
C GLU A 102 -8.23 6.16 -3.95
N LEU A 103 -8.69 7.40 -4.12
CA LEU A 103 -8.40 8.26 -5.26
C LEU A 103 -7.33 9.30 -4.96
N ILE A 104 -6.92 9.43 -3.69
CA ILE A 104 -5.88 10.36 -3.30
C ILE A 104 -4.52 9.79 -3.72
N THR A 105 -3.82 10.55 -4.54
CA THR A 105 -2.46 10.23 -4.98
C THR A 105 -1.48 11.28 -4.44
N GLU A 106 -0.45 10.83 -3.75
CA GLU A 106 0.66 11.67 -3.35
C GLU A 106 1.57 11.95 -4.55
N LYS A 107 1.87 13.22 -4.80
CA LYS A 107 2.86 13.68 -5.77
C LYS A 107 4.03 14.31 -5.04
N VAL A 108 5.21 14.06 -5.54
CA VAL A 108 6.45 14.66 -5.03
C VAL A 108 6.83 15.81 -5.92
N LEU A 109 7.07 16.97 -5.32
CA LEU A 109 7.63 18.14 -6.02
C LEU A 109 9.08 17.81 -6.38
N THR A 110 9.41 17.81 -7.67
CA THR A 110 10.75 17.42 -8.13
C THR A 110 11.77 18.50 -7.79
N GLN A 111 12.65 18.18 -6.84
CA GLN A 111 13.79 19.00 -6.44
C GLN A 111 14.93 18.04 -6.08
N VAL A 112 15.86 17.86 -7.02
CA VAL A 112 16.88 16.81 -6.91
C VAL A 112 18.08 17.32 -6.13
N HIS A 113 18.17 16.91 -4.90
CA HIS A 113 19.28 17.21 -3.98
C HIS A 113 19.81 15.92 -3.35
N SER A 114 20.98 15.99 -2.77
CA SER A 114 21.50 14.90 -1.94
C SER A 114 20.65 14.70 -0.68
N ILE A 115 20.77 13.54 -0.05
CA ILE A 115 20.04 13.24 1.19
C ILE A 115 20.34 14.29 2.30
N LEU A 116 21.54 14.84 2.34
CA LEU A 116 21.95 15.83 3.35
C LEU A 116 21.25 17.18 3.20
N TYR A 117 20.64 17.44 2.06
CA TYR A 117 19.76 18.60 1.88
C TYR A 117 18.42 18.43 2.61
N TRP A 118 17.90 17.20 2.61
CA TRP A 118 16.55 16.89 3.12
C TRP A 118 16.55 16.33 4.54
N VAL A 119 17.66 15.76 5.00
CA VAL A 119 17.71 14.97 6.23
C VAL A 119 18.87 15.44 7.10
N ASP A 120 18.58 15.85 8.32
CA ASP A 120 19.58 16.03 9.35
C ASP A 120 20.02 14.64 9.84
N LYS A 121 21.31 14.32 9.73
CA LYS A 121 21.86 13.04 10.14
C LYS A 121 21.70 12.72 11.64
N ASN A 122 21.57 13.76 12.47
CA ASN A 122 21.40 13.61 13.92
C ASN A 122 19.91 13.41 14.30
N ASN A 123 18.99 14.00 13.50
CA ASN A 123 17.55 13.93 13.71
C ASN A 123 16.80 13.67 12.38
N PRO A 124 16.91 12.47 11.80
CA PRO A 124 16.41 12.20 10.44
C PRO A 124 14.91 12.42 10.25
N ALA A 125 14.11 12.15 11.29
CA ALA A 125 12.65 12.31 11.24
C ALA A 125 12.15 13.75 11.37
N GLU A 126 12.99 14.64 11.88
CA GLU A 126 12.70 16.06 12.12
C GLU A 126 12.72 16.90 10.82
N ALA A 127 12.48 18.21 10.93
CA ALA A 127 12.52 19.11 9.79
C ALA A 127 13.87 19.03 9.03
N PRO A 128 13.90 19.37 7.71
CA PRO A 128 15.16 19.50 6.98
C PRO A 128 16.11 20.48 7.67
N PRO A 129 17.45 20.29 7.53
CA PRO A 129 18.41 21.20 8.10
C PRO A 129 18.24 22.61 7.53
N LEU A 130 18.26 23.64 8.39
CA LEU A 130 18.15 25.03 7.95
C LEU A 130 19.35 25.49 7.11
N LYS A 131 20.49 24.87 7.32
CA LYS A 131 21.76 25.17 6.61
C LYS A 131 22.45 23.85 6.27
N PRO A 132 22.03 23.15 5.21
CA PRO A 132 22.66 21.88 4.80
C PRO A 132 24.17 22.01 4.58
N GLU A 133 24.61 23.16 4.07
CA GLU A 133 26.00 23.48 3.79
C GLU A 133 26.91 23.55 5.03
N SER A 134 26.32 23.54 6.23
CA SER A 134 27.11 23.44 7.48
C SER A 134 27.67 22.03 7.72
N ASP A 135 27.15 21.02 7.06
CA ASP A 135 27.73 19.67 7.09
C ASP A 135 28.94 19.63 6.15
N SER A 136 30.09 19.23 6.68
CA SER A 136 31.36 19.15 5.93
C SER A 136 31.30 18.19 4.73
N GLN A 137 30.37 17.25 4.70
CA GLN A 137 30.18 16.30 3.62
C GLN A 137 29.18 16.82 2.57
N PHE A 138 28.42 17.88 2.86
CA PHE A 138 27.33 18.33 2.00
C PHE A 138 27.76 18.53 0.55
N LEU A 139 28.78 19.33 0.29
CA LEU A 139 29.24 19.61 -1.08
C LEU A 139 29.76 18.37 -1.81
N LEU A 140 30.35 17.42 -1.08
CA LEU A 140 30.84 16.17 -1.66
C LEU A 140 29.69 15.27 -2.17
N TRP A 141 28.53 15.37 -1.57
CA TRP A 141 27.35 14.63 -1.96
C TRP A 141 26.44 15.42 -2.92
N GLU A 142 26.30 16.70 -2.67
CA GLU A 142 25.40 17.57 -3.44
C GLU A 142 25.90 17.78 -4.87
N THR A 143 27.19 18.09 -5.05
CA THR A 143 27.75 18.39 -6.37
C THR A 143 27.49 17.27 -7.40
N PRO A 144 27.86 16.01 -7.14
CA PRO A 144 27.63 14.95 -8.11
C PRO A 144 26.15 14.66 -8.36
N VAL A 145 25.28 14.86 -7.36
CA VAL A 145 23.83 14.68 -7.52
C VAL A 145 23.27 15.76 -8.45
N ARG A 146 23.66 17.01 -8.25
CA ARG A 146 23.23 18.14 -9.12
C ARG A 146 23.74 18.00 -10.55
N GLU A 147 24.99 17.62 -10.74
CA GLU A 147 25.56 17.35 -12.06
C GLU A 147 24.84 16.18 -12.77
N TRP A 148 24.48 15.14 -12.01
CA TRP A 148 23.72 14.03 -12.56
C TRP A 148 22.31 14.49 -13.00
N ALA A 149 21.60 15.25 -12.16
CA ALA A 149 20.28 15.76 -12.49
C ALA A 149 20.30 16.63 -13.75
N GLU A 150 21.30 17.51 -13.88
CA GLU A 150 21.50 18.36 -15.06
C GLU A 150 21.74 17.52 -16.31
N LYS A 151 22.63 16.50 -16.26
CA LYS A 151 22.89 15.57 -17.37
C LYS A 151 21.66 14.79 -17.79
N GLN A 152 20.73 14.48 -16.85
CA GLN A 152 19.46 13.83 -17.14
C GLN A 152 18.38 14.81 -17.65
N GLY A 153 18.66 16.10 -17.69
CA GLY A 153 17.69 17.13 -18.10
C GLY A 153 16.56 17.32 -17.06
N ILE A 154 16.77 16.90 -15.82
CA ILE A 154 15.80 17.06 -14.75
C ILE A 154 15.83 18.50 -14.26
N LYS A 155 14.67 19.17 -14.30
CA LYS A 155 14.50 20.54 -13.80
C LYS A 155 13.81 20.50 -12.45
N ASP A 156 14.31 21.31 -11.53
CA ASP A 156 13.62 21.52 -10.26
C ASP A 156 12.28 22.20 -10.50
N GLN A 157 11.27 21.74 -9.78
CA GLN A 157 9.97 22.36 -9.69
C GLN A 157 9.91 23.29 -8.49
N THR A 158 9.03 24.27 -8.58
CA THR A 158 8.75 25.22 -7.51
C THR A 158 7.33 25.01 -6.99
N THR A 159 6.98 25.69 -5.91
CA THR A 159 5.61 25.66 -5.39
C THR A 159 4.58 26.18 -6.39
N ASP A 160 5.00 26.97 -7.38
CA ASP A 160 4.12 27.45 -8.46
C ASP A 160 3.72 26.35 -9.44
N ASP A 161 4.43 25.23 -9.46
CA ASP A 161 4.09 24.04 -10.25
C ASP A 161 3.02 23.15 -9.56
N ILE A 162 2.70 23.43 -8.30
CA ILE A 162 1.62 22.73 -7.58
C ILE A 162 0.27 23.29 -8.06
N PRO A 163 -0.69 22.40 -8.45
CA PRO A 163 -2.03 22.85 -8.80
C PRO A 163 -2.65 23.70 -7.68
N THR A 164 -3.24 24.83 -8.03
CA THR A 164 -3.96 25.68 -7.06
C THR A 164 -5.44 25.34 -6.97
N GLU A 165 -5.98 24.71 -8.02
CA GLU A 165 -7.38 24.30 -8.06
C GLU A 165 -7.62 23.09 -7.16
N LYS A 166 -8.68 23.16 -6.38
CA LYS A 166 -9.13 22.07 -5.52
C LYS A 166 -10.07 21.15 -6.29
N ASP A 167 -10.09 19.88 -5.88
CA ASP A 167 -11.05 18.89 -6.37
C ASP A 167 -12.48 19.45 -6.31
N ASP A 168 -13.14 19.44 -7.44
CA ASP A 168 -14.51 19.93 -7.64
C ASP A 168 -15.45 18.84 -8.15
N VAL A 169 -14.99 17.59 -8.16
CA VAL A 169 -15.73 16.41 -8.61
C VAL A 169 -16.34 15.66 -7.42
N HIS A 170 -15.67 15.67 -6.27
CA HIS A 170 -16.08 14.95 -5.08
C HIS A 170 -16.74 15.86 -4.04
N LYS A 171 -17.81 16.54 -4.44
CA LYS A 171 -18.59 17.36 -3.50
C LYS A 171 -19.81 16.60 -3.00
N PRO A 172 -20.21 16.79 -1.73
CA PRO A 172 -21.37 16.09 -1.15
C PRO A 172 -22.67 16.23 -1.96
N GLU A 173 -22.87 17.37 -2.60
CA GLU A 173 -24.04 17.61 -3.46
C GLU A 173 -24.05 16.76 -4.73
N TYR A 174 -22.93 16.14 -5.12
CA TYR A 174 -22.80 15.29 -6.29
C TYR A 174 -22.96 13.81 -6.00
N ASN A 175 -23.06 13.44 -4.72
CA ASN A 175 -23.33 12.07 -4.34
C ASN A 175 -24.60 11.55 -5.04
N PRO A 176 -24.60 10.31 -5.53
CA PRO A 176 -25.78 9.71 -6.15
C PRO A 176 -26.99 9.79 -5.23
N LYS A 177 -28.13 10.22 -5.75
CA LYS A 177 -29.41 10.20 -5.03
C LYS A 177 -30.15 8.94 -5.38
N ILE A 178 -30.49 8.13 -4.39
CA ILE A 178 -31.16 6.86 -4.54
C ILE A 178 -32.51 6.93 -3.85
N LYS A 179 -33.54 6.46 -4.53
CA LYS A 179 -34.90 6.31 -3.98
C LYS A 179 -35.34 4.86 -4.13
N ILE A 180 -35.46 4.17 -3.00
CA ILE A 180 -35.85 2.76 -2.96
C ILE A 180 -37.33 2.63 -3.40
N GLU A 181 -37.59 1.66 -4.29
CA GLU A 181 -38.91 1.26 -4.76
C GLU A 181 -39.30 -0.12 -4.18
N SER A 182 -38.33 -0.96 -3.94
CA SER A 182 -38.49 -2.27 -3.32
C SER A 182 -37.18 -2.72 -2.65
N PRO A 183 -37.23 -3.29 -1.43
CA PRO A 183 -38.39 -3.46 -0.56
C PRO A 183 -38.78 -2.18 0.18
N ILE A 184 -40.06 -2.02 0.53
CA ILE A 184 -40.56 -0.94 1.39
C ILE A 184 -41.39 -1.57 2.50
N ASN A 185 -40.93 -1.45 3.75
CA ASN A 185 -41.63 -1.98 4.97
C ASN A 185 -42.13 -3.42 4.79
N ALA A 186 -41.34 -4.25 4.10
CA ALA A 186 -41.76 -5.57 3.71
C ALA A 186 -41.40 -6.62 4.76
N SER A 187 -42.29 -7.61 4.89
CA SER A 187 -42.01 -8.86 5.61
C SER A 187 -41.87 -9.98 4.58
N TYR A 188 -40.85 -10.83 4.78
CA TYR A 188 -40.53 -11.96 3.91
C TYR A 188 -40.40 -13.25 4.74
N ASP A 189 -40.71 -14.40 4.15
CA ASP A 189 -40.23 -15.66 4.63
C ASP A 189 -38.73 -15.80 4.30
N GLN A 190 -37.98 -16.54 5.11
CA GLN A 190 -36.54 -16.75 4.88
C GLN A 190 -36.19 -17.31 3.50
N ASN A 191 -37.13 -18.01 2.86
CA ASN A 191 -37.01 -18.63 1.55
C ASN A 191 -37.55 -17.77 0.41
N ASP A 192 -38.16 -16.62 0.70
CA ASP A 192 -38.64 -15.69 -0.31
C ASP A 192 -37.52 -15.02 -1.07
N THR A 193 -37.79 -14.71 -2.32
CA THR A 193 -36.87 -13.86 -3.11
C THR A 193 -37.09 -12.41 -2.79
N VAL A 194 -36.08 -11.79 -2.21
CA VAL A 194 -36.04 -10.35 -1.97
C VAL A 194 -35.55 -9.64 -3.23
N ASN A 195 -36.38 -8.79 -3.83
CA ASN A 195 -36.05 -8.04 -5.03
C ASN A 195 -35.74 -6.59 -4.65
N ILE A 196 -34.54 -6.12 -4.99
CA ILE A 196 -34.09 -4.75 -4.75
C ILE A 196 -34.24 -3.95 -6.03
N ARG A 197 -35.04 -2.89 -5.97
CA ARG A 197 -35.24 -1.91 -7.06
C ARG A 197 -35.26 -0.53 -6.51
N PHE A 198 -34.71 0.42 -7.28
CA PHE A 198 -34.63 1.82 -6.92
C PHE A 198 -34.51 2.68 -8.18
N THR A 199 -34.90 3.92 -8.04
CA THR A 199 -34.57 4.98 -9.02
C THR A 199 -33.37 5.78 -8.51
N HIS A 200 -32.62 6.34 -9.42
CA HIS A 200 -31.42 7.10 -9.09
C HIS A 200 -31.26 8.37 -9.91
N GLN A 201 -30.55 9.33 -9.35
CA GLN A 201 -30.04 10.52 -10.03
C GLN A 201 -28.57 10.70 -9.66
N SER A 202 -27.72 10.85 -10.65
CA SER A 202 -26.29 11.08 -10.46
C SER A 202 -25.77 12.03 -11.54
N LYS A 203 -24.95 13.00 -11.12
CA LYS A 203 -24.32 13.95 -12.04
C LYS A 203 -23.35 13.25 -13.00
N PHE A 204 -22.67 12.23 -12.53
CA PHE A 204 -21.64 11.50 -13.29
C PHE A 204 -22.11 10.12 -13.77
N GLY A 205 -23.39 9.79 -13.56
CA GLY A 205 -23.97 8.47 -13.84
C GLY A 205 -23.51 7.41 -12.84
N LEU A 206 -24.37 6.43 -12.55
CA LEU A 206 -23.97 5.30 -11.71
C LEU A 206 -22.94 4.42 -12.43
N GLY A 207 -21.98 3.91 -11.69
CA GLY A 207 -20.96 2.98 -12.14
C GLY A 207 -21.07 1.60 -11.51
N GLN A 208 -21.48 1.56 -10.23
CA GLN A 208 -21.57 0.31 -9.45
C GLN A 208 -22.53 0.48 -8.29
N VAL A 209 -23.24 -0.58 -7.96
CA VAL A 209 -24.06 -0.66 -6.75
C VAL A 209 -23.76 -1.98 -6.05
N ASP A 210 -23.37 -1.90 -4.78
CA ASP A 210 -23.08 -3.03 -3.93
C ASP A 210 -24.24 -3.27 -2.97
N PHE A 211 -24.58 -4.54 -2.77
CA PHE A 211 -25.67 -4.96 -1.93
C PHE A 211 -25.16 -5.82 -0.77
N PHE A 212 -25.69 -5.53 0.41
CA PHE A 212 -25.36 -6.26 1.63
C PHE A 212 -26.65 -6.64 2.36
N PHE A 213 -26.63 -7.80 2.99
CA PHE A 213 -27.68 -8.26 3.88
C PHE A 213 -27.06 -8.53 5.26
N ASN A 214 -27.58 -7.86 6.32
CA ASN A 214 -27.02 -7.93 7.67
C ASN A 214 -25.48 -7.79 7.70
N ASN A 215 -24.94 -6.82 6.95
CA ASN A 215 -23.51 -6.57 6.73
C ASN A 215 -22.73 -7.63 5.90
N SER A 216 -23.37 -8.74 5.51
CA SER A 216 -22.76 -9.70 4.59
C SER A 216 -22.93 -9.22 3.15
N TYR A 217 -21.84 -9.15 2.38
CA TYR A 217 -21.90 -8.81 0.95
C TYR A 217 -22.65 -9.92 0.20
N VAL A 218 -23.66 -9.54 -0.59
CA VAL A 218 -24.50 -10.46 -1.36
C VAL A 218 -24.32 -10.34 -2.87
N GLY A 219 -23.80 -9.23 -3.35
CA GLY A 219 -23.51 -9.07 -4.77
C GLY A 219 -23.39 -7.59 -5.17
N SER A 220 -23.10 -7.39 -6.45
CA SER A 220 -23.05 -6.05 -7.07
C SER A 220 -23.71 -6.03 -8.44
N SER A 221 -24.11 -4.84 -8.87
CA SER A 221 -24.57 -4.56 -10.22
C SER A 221 -23.76 -3.39 -10.81
N THR A 222 -23.24 -3.57 -12.03
CA THR A 222 -22.41 -2.58 -12.73
C THR A 222 -23.04 -2.05 -14.01
N GLN A 223 -24.25 -2.50 -14.32
CA GLN A 223 -25.01 -2.11 -15.53
C GLN A 223 -26.47 -1.87 -15.19
N GLU A 224 -27.09 -0.99 -15.96
CA GLU A 224 -28.54 -0.79 -15.87
C GLU A 224 -29.32 -1.99 -16.44
N PRO A 225 -30.45 -2.32 -15.82
CA PRO A 225 -30.99 -1.74 -14.59
C PRO A 225 -30.21 -2.26 -13.37
N PHE A 226 -29.81 -1.35 -12.47
CA PHE A 226 -29.07 -1.70 -11.24
C PHE A 226 -29.97 -2.41 -10.24
N THR A 227 -30.52 -3.55 -10.62
CA THR A 227 -31.40 -4.39 -9.78
C THR A 227 -30.63 -5.57 -9.22
N PHE A 228 -31.08 -6.09 -8.08
CA PHE A 228 -30.50 -7.28 -7.47
C PHE A 228 -31.59 -8.10 -6.77
N SER A 229 -31.40 -9.40 -6.73
CA SER A 229 -32.33 -10.32 -6.06
C SER A 229 -31.54 -11.39 -5.31
N PHE A 230 -31.99 -11.73 -4.11
CA PHE A 230 -31.38 -12.78 -3.31
C PHE A 230 -32.43 -13.47 -2.43
N VAL A 231 -32.08 -14.65 -1.92
CA VAL A 231 -32.89 -15.40 -0.95
C VAL A 231 -32.14 -15.35 0.38
N PRO A 232 -32.74 -14.79 1.47
CA PRO A 232 -32.08 -14.64 2.77
C PRO A 232 -31.46 -15.93 3.32
N GLN A 233 -32.15 -17.06 3.19
CA GLN A 233 -31.68 -18.37 3.63
C GLN A 233 -30.32 -18.75 3.04
N ASN A 234 -30.05 -18.35 1.80
CA ASN A 234 -28.80 -18.69 1.11
C ASN A 234 -27.61 -17.83 1.56
N VAL A 235 -27.86 -16.69 2.21
CA VAL A 235 -26.82 -15.79 2.71
C VAL A 235 -26.39 -16.15 4.13
N GLY A 236 -27.32 -16.61 4.97
CA GLY A 236 -27.10 -16.86 6.38
C GLY A 236 -27.19 -15.59 7.25
N GLY A 237 -26.93 -15.74 8.54
CA GLY A 237 -26.99 -14.60 9.49
C GLY A 237 -28.40 -14.05 9.67
N LEU A 238 -29.42 -14.91 9.57
CA LEU A 238 -30.83 -14.53 9.62
C LEU A 238 -31.19 -13.94 10.98
N ARG A 239 -31.99 -12.86 10.96
CA ARG A 239 -32.59 -12.20 12.12
C ARG A 239 -34.00 -11.76 11.76
N ASN A 240 -34.89 -11.77 12.76
CA ASN A 240 -36.26 -11.29 12.53
C ASN A 240 -36.27 -9.83 12.07
N ASP A 241 -35.45 -8.98 12.70
CA ASP A 241 -35.19 -7.62 12.25
C ASP A 241 -33.86 -7.64 11.48
N SER A 242 -33.96 -7.63 10.17
CA SER A 242 -32.85 -7.63 9.22
C SER A 242 -32.76 -6.33 8.46
N GLU A 243 -31.63 -6.09 7.85
CA GLU A 243 -31.40 -4.88 7.04
C GLU A 243 -30.73 -5.20 5.72
N ILE A 244 -31.07 -4.43 4.71
CA ILE A 244 -30.39 -4.41 3.41
C ILE A 244 -29.63 -3.10 3.33
N LYS A 245 -28.33 -3.17 3.18
CA LYS A 245 -27.50 -1.99 2.93
C LYS A 245 -27.15 -1.94 1.44
N ILE A 246 -27.37 -0.79 0.84
CA ILE A 246 -27.10 -0.51 -0.57
C ILE A 246 -26.09 0.61 -0.62
N ILE A 247 -24.96 0.37 -1.30
CA ILE A 247 -23.94 1.39 -1.53
C ILE A 247 -23.86 1.63 -3.03
N ALA A 248 -24.26 2.81 -3.46
CA ALA A 248 -24.21 3.21 -4.85
C ALA A 248 -23.03 4.14 -5.10
N TYR A 249 -22.23 3.82 -6.11
CA TYR A 249 -21.07 4.58 -6.56
C TYR A 249 -21.37 5.13 -7.96
N ASP A 250 -21.08 6.39 -8.18
CA ASP A 250 -21.05 6.93 -9.54
C ASP A 250 -19.71 6.60 -10.24
N LYS A 251 -19.58 7.03 -11.50
CA LYS A 251 -18.39 6.73 -12.33
C LYS A 251 -17.12 7.43 -11.85
N VAL A 252 -17.23 8.41 -10.97
CA VAL A 252 -16.09 9.09 -10.33
C VAL A 252 -15.95 8.73 -8.85
N ARG A 253 -16.66 7.67 -8.41
CA ARG A 253 -16.57 7.10 -7.04
C ARG A 253 -17.20 7.94 -5.93
N ASN A 254 -18.00 8.99 -6.23
CA ASN A 254 -18.90 9.52 -5.21
C ASN A 254 -19.87 8.43 -4.77
N LYS A 255 -20.18 8.36 -3.48
CA LYS A 255 -21.00 7.27 -2.94
C LYS A 255 -22.17 7.76 -2.10
N THR A 256 -23.21 6.97 -2.10
CA THR A 256 -24.34 7.08 -1.18
C THR A 256 -24.63 5.72 -0.58
N GLU A 257 -24.86 5.69 0.71
CA GLU A 257 -25.25 4.50 1.45
C GLU A 257 -26.70 4.66 1.93
N ILE A 258 -27.51 3.61 1.74
CA ILE A 258 -28.88 3.53 2.21
C ILE A 258 -29.08 2.21 2.92
N ILE A 259 -29.74 2.26 4.08
CA ILE A 259 -30.13 1.07 4.86
C ILE A 259 -31.66 0.95 4.79
N VAL A 260 -32.11 -0.22 4.37
CA VAL A 260 -33.54 -0.57 4.26
C VAL A 260 -33.84 -1.65 5.27
N PRO A 261 -34.61 -1.39 6.33
CA PRO A 261 -35.02 -2.42 7.27
C PRO A 261 -36.06 -3.33 6.63
N ILE A 262 -35.95 -4.63 6.92
CA ILE A 262 -36.96 -5.64 6.54
C ILE A 262 -37.21 -6.57 7.74
N LYS A 263 -38.37 -7.21 7.72
CA LYS A 263 -38.70 -8.26 8.71
C LYS A 263 -38.64 -9.62 8.04
N LEU A 264 -38.03 -10.58 8.72
CA LEU A 264 -38.03 -11.98 8.30
C LEU A 264 -38.86 -12.84 9.25
N GLN A 265 -39.66 -13.70 8.67
CA GLN A 265 -40.28 -14.83 9.36
C GLN A 265 -39.32 -16.01 9.22
N ILE A 266 -38.68 -16.37 10.34
CA ILE A 266 -37.73 -17.50 10.40
C ILE A 266 -38.50 -18.70 10.94
N THR A 267 -38.62 -19.74 10.13
CA THR A 267 -39.15 -21.05 10.54
C THR A 267 -37.98 -21.97 10.86
N GLU A 268 -38.04 -22.63 12.01
CA GLU A 268 -37.06 -23.63 12.43
C GLU A 268 -36.96 -24.83 11.47
#